data_3eae0d9c493c5389b55971e7895ff6de
#
_entry.id   3eae0d9c493c5389b55971e7895ff6de
#
_cell.length_a   1.000
_cell.length_b   1.000
_cell.length_c   1.000
_cell.angle_alpha   90.00
_cell.angle_beta   90.00
_cell.angle_gamma   90.00
#
_symmetry.space_group_name_H-M   'P 1'
#
loop_
_entity.id
_entity.type
_entity.pdbx_description
1 polymer ?
#
loop_
_entity_poly.entity_id
_entity_poly.type
_entity_poly.pdbx_seq_one_letter_code
_entity_poly.pdbx_strand_id
1 'polypeptide(L)'
;MSLDGKIATRTGDSRWISGEESRRTVHELRGRVDAIVVGRRTVVADDPLLTARPAGPRLATRVVISASGELPGHCQLRSTAREAPVLVFTAVGNEAKLAEWAADGCEVIPLPASDAELSIDAVLAELGRRRMTNILVEGGAGVLGAFLDAGVADEAHVFVAPKIVGGDNALSPVGGTGIPRIGDAIELFDMTSLHSGGDVYLHGVPTRSITHQT
;
A
#
# COMPACT_ATOMS: atom_id res chain seq x y z
N MET A 1 5.11 -9.04 -7.80
CA MET A 1 6.00 -8.43 -8.81
C MET A 1 6.44 -9.46 -9.83
N SER A 2 7.00 -9.03 -10.97
CA SER A 2 7.69 -9.92 -11.91
C SER A 2 9.01 -10.42 -11.33
N LEU A 3 9.65 -11.41 -11.99
CA LEU A 3 10.94 -11.98 -11.58
C LEU A 3 12.07 -10.93 -11.61
N ASP A 4 11.99 -9.97 -12.51
CA ASP A 4 12.92 -8.83 -12.63
C ASP A 4 12.48 -7.59 -11.81
N GLY A 5 11.59 -7.77 -10.81
CA GLY A 5 11.24 -6.77 -9.83
C GLY A 5 10.34 -5.65 -10.35
N LYS A 6 9.44 -5.91 -11.30
CA LYS A 6 8.51 -4.89 -11.81
C LYS A 6 7.08 -5.14 -11.35
N ILE A 7 6.34 -4.05 -11.09
CA ILE A 7 4.91 -4.08 -10.72
C ILE A 7 4.01 -3.54 -11.83
N ALA A 8 4.59 -2.97 -12.87
CA ALA A 8 3.88 -2.55 -14.08
C ALA A 8 4.85 -2.48 -15.25
N THR A 9 4.35 -2.50 -16.47
CA THR A 9 5.12 -2.22 -17.68
C THR A 9 5.48 -0.73 -17.77
N ARG A 10 6.32 -0.35 -18.73
CA ARG A 10 6.65 1.06 -19.00
C ARG A 10 5.42 1.93 -19.37
N THR A 11 4.33 1.31 -19.79
CA THR A 11 3.06 1.97 -20.13
C THR A 11 2.03 1.93 -19.02
N GLY A 12 2.36 1.33 -17.86
CA GLY A 12 1.51 1.26 -16.68
C GLY A 12 0.58 0.05 -16.63
N ASP A 13 0.66 -0.89 -17.58
CA ASP A 13 -0.12 -2.13 -17.51
C ASP A 13 0.43 -3.03 -16.40
N SER A 14 -0.43 -3.39 -15.43
CA SER A 14 -0.11 -4.18 -14.24
C SER A 14 -0.89 -5.50 -14.14
N ARG A 15 -1.88 -5.73 -15.03
CA ARG A 15 -2.84 -6.85 -14.90
C ARG A 15 -2.57 -7.94 -15.95
N TRP A 16 -2.33 -9.18 -15.57
CA TRP A 16 -2.11 -9.72 -14.22
C TRP A 16 -0.67 -10.19 -14.12
N ILE A 17 0.09 -9.66 -13.18
CA ILE A 17 1.47 -10.12 -12.94
C ILE A 17 1.42 -11.43 -12.15
N SER A 18 0.85 -11.41 -10.94
CA SER A 18 0.74 -12.59 -10.07
C SER A 18 -0.41 -13.52 -10.45
N GLY A 19 -0.26 -14.79 -10.09
CA GLY A 19 -1.24 -15.83 -10.29
C GLY A 19 -2.47 -15.72 -9.38
N GLU A 20 -3.45 -16.60 -9.61
CA GLU A 20 -4.72 -16.59 -8.87
C GLU A 20 -4.54 -16.96 -7.40
N GLU A 21 -3.67 -17.96 -7.10
CA GLU A 21 -3.39 -18.39 -5.73
C GLU A 21 -2.75 -17.28 -4.91
N SER A 22 -1.79 -16.54 -5.48
CA SER A 22 -1.19 -15.37 -4.85
C SER A 22 -2.23 -14.30 -4.52
N ARG A 23 -3.14 -14.02 -5.46
CA ARG A 23 -4.24 -13.09 -5.21
C ARG A 23 -5.21 -13.58 -4.13
N ARG A 24 -5.47 -14.90 -4.05
CA ARG A 24 -6.27 -15.49 -2.97
C ARG A 24 -5.62 -15.26 -1.61
N THR A 25 -4.31 -15.48 -1.49
CA THR A 25 -3.56 -15.18 -0.26
C THR A 25 -3.67 -13.70 0.15
N VAL A 26 -3.57 -12.77 -0.81
CA VAL A 26 -3.80 -11.33 -0.53
C VAL A 26 -5.22 -11.09 -0.01
N HIS A 27 -6.24 -11.73 -0.57
CA HIS A 27 -7.60 -11.62 -0.06
C HIS A 27 -7.77 -12.18 1.36
N GLU A 28 -7.06 -13.25 1.70
CA GLU A 28 -7.03 -13.80 3.06
C GLU A 28 -6.36 -12.80 4.04
N LEU A 29 -5.26 -12.18 3.66
CA LEU A 29 -4.61 -11.12 4.45
C LEU A 29 -5.57 -9.95 4.68
N ARG A 30 -6.23 -9.46 3.62
CA ARG A 30 -7.22 -8.38 3.72
C ARG A 30 -8.35 -8.69 4.70
N GLY A 31 -8.76 -9.95 4.79
CA GLY A 31 -9.83 -10.39 5.69
C GLY A 31 -9.42 -10.47 7.17
N ARG A 32 -8.16 -10.24 7.50
CA ARG A 32 -7.61 -10.38 8.87
C ARG A 32 -7.13 -9.07 9.48
N VAL A 33 -6.88 -8.05 8.65
CA VAL A 33 -6.34 -6.76 9.09
C VAL A 33 -7.43 -5.76 9.47
N ASP A 34 -7.05 -4.71 10.19
CA ASP A 34 -7.95 -3.61 10.57
C ASP A 34 -8.04 -2.55 9.46
N ALA A 35 -6.93 -2.32 8.74
CA ALA A 35 -6.87 -1.36 7.66
C ALA A 35 -6.02 -1.86 6.48
N ILE A 36 -6.39 -1.42 5.26
CA ILE A 36 -5.65 -1.65 4.03
C ILE A 36 -5.28 -0.28 3.46
N VAL A 37 -3.99 -0.02 3.30
CA VAL A 37 -3.46 1.29 2.90
C VAL A 37 -2.94 1.23 1.46
N VAL A 38 -3.37 2.20 0.67
CA VAL A 38 -2.86 2.44 -0.69
C VAL A 38 -2.59 3.93 -0.93
N GLY A 39 -1.75 4.24 -1.89
CA GLY A 39 -1.51 5.60 -2.35
C GLY A 39 -2.45 6.01 -3.48
N ARG A 40 -2.55 7.33 -3.70
CA ARG A 40 -3.31 7.94 -4.81
C ARG A 40 -3.06 7.27 -6.17
N ARG A 41 -1.80 7.01 -6.49
CA ARG A 41 -1.43 6.43 -7.80
C ARG A 41 -2.07 5.06 -8.02
N THR A 42 -2.17 4.23 -6.99
CA THR A 42 -2.85 2.93 -7.04
C THR A 42 -4.35 3.09 -7.27
N VAL A 43 -4.99 4.07 -6.62
CA VAL A 43 -6.42 4.35 -6.85
C VAL A 43 -6.67 4.75 -8.30
N VAL A 44 -5.83 5.62 -8.87
CA VAL A 44 -5.96 6.10 -10.25
C VAL A 44 -5.68 4.99 -11.28
N ALA A 45 -4.65 4.16 -11.05
CA ALA A 45 -4.20 3.17 -12.03
C ALA A 45 -5.05 1.90 -12.01
N ASP A 46 -5.42 1.41 -10.82
CA ASP A 46 -5.98 0.08 -10.65
C ASP A 46 -7.48 0.09 -10.32
N ASP A 47 -8.04 1.23 -9.90
CA ASP A 47 -9.41 1.34 -9.39
C ASP A 47 -9.77 0.17 -8.45
N PRO A 48 -9.03 0.00 -7.34
CA PRO A 48 -9.14 -1.19 -6.52
C PRO A 48 -10.35 -1.11 -5.58
N LEU A 49 -11.00 -2.27 -5.36
CA LEU A 49 -12.07 -2.37 -4.35
C LEU A 49 -11.51 -2.50 -2.92
N LEU A 50 -10.32 -3.10 -2.75
CA LEU A 50 -9.62 -3.33 -1.48
C LEU A 50 -10.43 -4.11 -0.42
N THR A 51 -11.30 -5.01 -0.83
CA THR A 51 -12.05 -5.89 0.07
C THR A 51 -11.51 -7.31 -0.01
N ALA A 52 -11.71 -8.09 1.06
CA ALA A 52 -11.46 -9.53 1.04
C ALA A 52 -12.52 -10.26 0.21
N ARG A 53 -12.12 -11.22 -0.60
CA ARG A 53 -13.02 -12.09 -1.38
C ARG A 53 -12.49 -13.54 -1.39
N PRO A 54 -13.17 -14.50 -0.75
CA PRO A 54 -14.38 -14.35 0.05
C PRO A 54 -14.18 -13.45 1.28
N ALA A 55 -15.29 -12.99 1.89
CA ALA A 55 -15.23 -12.17 3.10
C ALA A 55 -14.49 -12.92 4.22
N GLY A 56 -13.61 -12.22 4.89
CA GLY A 56 -12.87 -12.72 6.05
C GLY A 56 -13.58 -12.40 7.38
N PRO A 57 -12.95 -12.73 8.52
CA PRO A 57 -13.49 -12.41 9.85
C PRO A 57 -13.55 -10.91 10.14
N ARG A 58 -12.85 -10.08 9.38
CA ARG A 58 -12.84 -8.62 9.53
C ARG A 58 -13.22 -7.92 8.22
N LEU A 59 -13.94 -6.81 8.34
CA LEU A 59 -14.12 -5.84 7.27
C LEU A 59 -13.10 -4.72 7.48
N ALA A 60 -11.99 -4.79 6.77
CA ALA A 60 -10.93 -3.81 6.89
C ALA A 60 -11.38 -2.41 6.42
N THR A 61 -10.93 -1.38 7.12
CA THR A 61 -11.04 0.01 6.67
C THR A 61 -10.09 0.24 5.49
N ARG A 62 -10.59 0.79 4.42
CA ARG A 62 -9.81 1.10 3.22
C ARG A 62 -9.24 2.50 3.33
N VAL A 63 -7.92 2.61 3.31
CA VAL A 63 -7.20 3.85 3.57
C VAL A 63 -6.49 4.33 2.31
N VAL A 64 -6.72 5.58 1.93
CA VAL A 64 -6.05 6.23 0.80
C VAL A 64 -5.17 7.35 1.31
N ILE A 65 -3.90 7.36 0.93
CA ILE A 65 -2.95 8.45 1.18
C ILE A 65 -2.84 9.31 -0.09
N SER A 66 -3.32 10.56 -0.01
CA SER A 66 -3.30 11.54 -1.11
C SER A 66 -3.03 12.93 -0.59
N ALA A 67 -1.76 13.30 -0.37
CA ALA A 67 -1.40 14.62 0.12
C ALA A 67 -2.01 15.75 -0.71
N SER A 68 -2.05 15.62 -2.04
CA SER A 68 -2.64 16.63 -2.95
C SER A 68 -4.16 16.73 -2.91
N GLY A 69 -4.85 15.71 -2.36
CA GLY A 69 -6.31 15.61 -2.42
C GLY A 69 -6.88 15.33 -3.82
N GLU A 70 -6.03 15.10 -4.80
CA GLU A 70 -6.45 14.82 -6.17
C GLU A 70 -6.76 13.34 -6.34
N LEU A 71 -8.04 12.97 -6.28
CA LEU A 71 -8.55 11.62 -6.47
C LEU A 71 -9.59 11.57 -7.60
N PRO A 72 -9.80 10.40 -8.24
CA PRO A 72 -10.79 10.27 -9.30
C PRO A 72 -12.19 10.63 -8.83
N GLY A 73 -12.97 11.29 -9.67
CA GLY A 73 -14.38 11.59 -9.40
C GLY A 73 -15.26 10.34 -9.35
N HIS A 74 -14.85 9.27 -10.05
CA HIS A 74 -15.52 7.96 -10.03
C HIS A 74 -14.50 6.86 -9.82
N CYS A 75 -14.70 6.02 -8.79
CA CYS A 75 -13.91 4.82 -8.53
C CYS A 75 -14.66 3.89 -7.57
N GLN A 76 -14.23 2.62 -7.51
CA GLN A 76 -14.86 1.61 -6.67
C GLN A 76 -14.80 1.95 -5.17
N LEU A 77 -13.71 2.53 -4.69
CA LEU A 77 -13.59 2.95 -3.29
C LEU A 77 -14.69 3.94 -2.91
N ARG A 78 -14.88 4.98 -3.72
CA ARG A 78 -15.88 6.02 -3.49
C ARG A 78 -17.30 5.46 -3.60
N SER A 79 -17.62 4.72 -4.65
CA SER A 79 -18.97 4.18 -4.90
C SER A 79 -19.44 3.19 -3.84
N THR A 80 -18.51 2.53 -3.14
CA THR A 80 -18.79 1.52 -2.11
C THR A 80 -18.46 1.99 -0.68
N ALA A 81 -18.25 3.29 -0.48
CA ALA A 81 -17.83 3.83 0.82
C ALA A 81 -18.86 3.58 1.94
N ARG A 82 -20.14 3.46 1.59
CA ARG A 82 -21.23 3.13 2.54
C ARG A 82 -21.31 1.64 2.88
N GLU A 83 -20.70 0.77 2.08
CA GLU A 83 -20.68 -0.68 2.29
C GLU A 83 -19.46 -1.11 3.12
N ALA A 84 -18.31 -0.47 2.89
CA ALA A 84 -17.09 -0.66 3.63
C ALA A 84 -16.41 0.69 3.89
N PRO A 85 -15.91 0.96 5.11
CA PRO A 85 -15.36 2.27 5.48
C PRO A 85 -14.19 2.68 4.58
N VAL A 86 -14.13 3.96 4.23
CA VAL A 86 -13.01 4.57 3.51
C VAL A 86 -12.50 5.79 4.27
N LEU A 87 -11.22 5.82 4.58
CA LEU A 87 -10.52 6.98 5.12
C LEU A 87 -9.61 7.55 4.02
N VAL A 88 -9.62 8.87 3.85
CA VAL A 88 -8.72 9.57 2.93
C VAL A 88 -7.87 10.54 3.73
N PHE A 89 -6.58 10.27 3.84
CA PHE A 89 -5.61 11.21 4.41
C PHE A 89 -5.16 12.20 3.34
N THR A 90 -5.24 13.50 3.66
CA THR A 90 -4.82 14.57 2.76
C THR A 90 -4.05 15.66 3.51
N ALA A 91 -3.30 16.50 2.82
CA ALA A 91 -2.68 17.64 3.45
C ALA A 91 -3.74 18.69 3.85
N VAL A 92 -3.51 19.35 4.99
CA VAL A 92 -4.33 20.49 5.44
C VAL A 92 -4.49 21.50 4.30
N GLY A 93 -5.73 21.93 4.07
CA GLY A 93 -6.09 22.86 3.00
C GLY A 93 -6.52 22.21 1.69
N ASN A 94 -6.43 20.88 1.57
CA ASN A 94 -6.88 20.15 0.38
C ASN A 94 -8.25 19.46 0.56
N GLU A 95 -8.91 19.61 1.71
CA GLU A 95 -10.17 18.94 2.06
C GLU A 95 -11.29 19.28 1.07
N ALA A 96 -11.33 20.53 0.61
CA ALA A 96 -12.34 20.98 -0.36
C ALA A 96 -12.31 20.20 -1.68
N LYS A 97 -11.14 19.71 -2.10
CA LYS A 97 -10.98 18.88 -3.31
C LYS A 97 -11.65 17.50 -3.15
N LEU A 98 -11.89 17.08 -1.91
CA LEU A 98 -12.45 15.78 -1.54
C LEU A 98 -13.90 15.88 -1.07
N ALA A 99 -14.57 17.04 -1.27
CA ALA A 99 -15.93 17.27 -0.84
C ALA A 99 -16.93 16.23 -1.38
N GLU A 100 -16.76 15.81 -2.64
CA GLU A 100 -17.60 14.77 -3.22
C GLU A 100 -17.34 13.37 -2.61
N TRP A 101 -16.08 13.06 -2.26
CA TRP A 101 -15.75 11.84 -1.54
C TRP A 101 -16.40 11.80 -0.17
N ALA A 102 -16.37 12.94 0.55
CA ALA A 102 -17.03 13.07 1.84
C ALA A 102 -18.56 12.92 1.72
N ALA A 103 -19.19 13.51 0.69
CA ALA A 103 -20.63 13.39 0.45
C ALA A 103 -21.07 11.95 0.16
N ASP A 104 -20.21 11.13 -0.45
CA ASP A 104 -20.46 9.71 -0.73
C ASP A 104 -20.19 8.80 0.47
N GLY A 105 -19.69 9.35 1.59
CA GLY A 105 -19.51 8.62 2.85
C GLY A 105 -18.06 8.24 3.17
N CYS A 106 -17.08 8.77 2.42
CA CYS A 106 -15.69 8.67 2.81
C CYS A 106 -15.38 9.67 3.94
N GLU A 107 -14.56 9.28 4.88
CA GLU A 107 -14.07 10.19 5.92
C GLU A 107 -12.75 10.82 5.45
N VAL A 108 -12.71 12.15 5.33
CA VAL A 108 -11.53 12.92 4.92
C VAL A 108 -10.82 13.46 6.15
N ILE A 109 -9.53 13.15 6.28
CA ILE A 109 -8.72 13.48 7.45
C ILE A 109 -7.54 14.32 6.99
N PRO A 110 -7.53 15.62 7.31
CA PRO A 110 -6.40 16.47 7.03
C PRO A 110 -5.27 16.22 8.03
N LEU A 111 -4.06 16.08 7.52
CA LEU A 111 -2.83 15.97 8.30
C LEU A 111 -1.81 17.02 7.87
N PRO A 112 -0.92 17.46 8.76
CA PRO A 112 0.22 18.28 8.38
C PRO A 112 1.06 17.56 7.31
N ALA A 113 1.52 18.32 6.33
CA ALA A 113 2.39 17.82 5.25
C ALA A 113 3.68 18.64 5.20
N SER A 114 4.79 17.99 4.87
CA SER A 114 6.06 18.62 4.53
C SER A 114 6.47 18.15 3.13
N ASP A 115 6.99 19.07 2.31
CA ASP A 115 7.42 18.77 0.93
C ASP A 115 6.37 18.01 0.09
N ALA A 116 5.08 18.35 0.29
CA ALA A 116 3.93 17.73 -0.34
C ALA A 116 3.73 16.23 0.02
N GLU A 117 4.33 15.75 1.11
CA GLU A 117 4.18 14.41 1.63
C GLU A 117 3.55 14.41 3.03
N LEU A 118 2.75 13.40 3.33
CA LEU A 118 2.19 13.19 4.67
C LEU A 118 3.17 12.36 5.50
N SER A 119 3.35 12.76 6.76
CA SER A 119 4.12 11.95 7.71
C SER A 119 3.45 10.60 7.94
N ILE A 120 4.19 9.51 7.75
CA ILE A 120 3.72 8.15 8.04
C ILE A 120 3.41 8.00 9.52
N ASP A 121 4.20 8.62 10.41
CA ASP A 121 3.91 8.62 11.85
C ASP A 121 2.57 9.26 12.18
N ALA A 122 2.23 10.37 11.51
CA ALA A 122 0.93 11.01 11.71
C ALA A 122 -0.24 10.15 11.21
N VAL A 123 -0.06 9.45 10.09
CA VAL A 123 -1.03 8.47 9.57
C VAL A 123 -1.21 7.33 10.56
N LEU A 124 -0.11 6.73 11.04
CA LEU A 124 -0.14 5.63 12.00
C LEU A 124 -0.71 6.06 13.36
N ALA A 125 -0.40 7.25 13.85
CA ALA A 125 -0.96 7.80 15.08
C ALA A 125 -2.49 7.91 14.99
N GLU A 126 -3.03 8.39 13.86
CA GLU A 126 -4.48 8.48 13.66
C GLU A 126 -5.14 7.10 13.55
N LEU A 127 -4.52 6.15 12.84
CA LEU A 127 -5.01 4.77 12.78
C LEU A 127 -4.98 4.10 14.16
N GLY A 128 -3.91 4.31 14.94
CA GLY A 128 -3.77 3.82 16.31
C GLY A 128 -4.83 4.42 17.26
N ARG A 129 -5.12 5.72 17.15
CA ARG A 129 -6.21 6.38 17.89
C ARG A 129 -7.57 5.71 17.62
N ARG A 130 -7.75 5.17 16.44
CA ARG A 130 -8.94 4.38 16.03
C ARG A 130 -8.86 2.91 16.42
N ARG A 131 -7.80 2.50 17.14
CA ARG A 131 -7.52 1.12 17.54
C ARG A 131 -7.29 0.16 16.37
N MET A 132 -6.82 0.69 15.24
CA MET A 132 -6.38 -0.11 14.10
C MET A 132 -4.91 -0.44 14.30
N THR A 133 -4.62 -1.66 14.71
CA THR A 133 -3.27 -2.10 15.09
C THR A 133 -2.65 -3.07 14.08
N ASN A 134 -3.46 -3.61 13.18
CA ASN A 134 -3.02 -4.53 12.14
C ASN A 134 -3.30 -3.90 10.77
N ILE A 135 -2.26 -3.43 10.10
CA ILE A 135 -2.35 -2.60 8.91
C ILE A 135 -1.63 -3.29 7.76
N LEU A 136 -2.32 -3.51 6.64
CA LEU A 136 -1.74 -4.03 5.40
C LEU A 136 -1.48 -2.88 4.43
N VAL A 137 -0.22 -2.64 4.10
CA VAL A 137 0.17 -1.66 3.07
C VAL A 137 0.36 -2.39 1.74
N GLU A 138 -0.52 -2.14 0.77
CA GLU A 138 -0.51 -2.85 -0.51
C GLU A 138 0.17 -2.10 -1.65
N GLY A 139 0.44 -0.83 -1.48
CA GLY A 139 1.12 -0.10 -2.54
C GLY A 139 0.47 1.25 -2.88
N GLY A 140 0.86 1.99 -3.96
CA GLY A 140 1.99 1.76 -4.86
C GLY A 140 3.37 2.03 -4.27
N ALA A 141 4.35 2.06 -5.16
CA ALA A 141 5.75 2.14 -4.82
C ALA A 141 6.11 3.28 -3.84
N GLY A 142 5.54 4.46 -4.01
CA GLY A 142 5.80 5.60 -3.12
C GLY A 142 5.35 5.36 -1.68
N VAL A 143 4.15 4.78 -1.48
CA VAL A 143 3.65 4.48 -0.12
C VAL A 143 4.47 3.36 0.50
N LEU A 144 4.78 2.30 -0.23
CA LEU A 144 5.65 1.22 0.28
C LEU A 144 7.04 1.78 0.65
N GLY A 145 7.61 2.65 -0.19
CA GLY A 145 8.87 3.32 0.12
C GLY A 145 8.79 4.16 1.38
N ALA A 146 7.75 4.99 1.52
CA ALA A 146 7.57 5.84 2.70
C ALA A 146 7.45 5.04 4.01
N PHE A 147 6.76 3.89 4.02
CA PHE A 147 6.68 3.02 5.19
C PHE A 147 8.03 2.34 5.51
N LEU A 148 8.79 1.95 4.49
CA LEU A 148 10.13 1.38 4.68
C LEU A 148 11.14 2.45 5.12
N ASP A 149 11.12 3.64 4.53
CA ASP A 149 11.97 4.77 4.91
C ASP A 149 11.71 5.20 6.38
N ALA A 150 10.45 5.10 6.83
CA ALA A 150 10.06 5.33 8.23
C ALA A 150 10.45 4.18 9.19
N GLY A 151 10.89 3.02 8.69
CA GLY A 151 11.30 1.88 9.50
C GLY A 151 10.17 1.23 10.32
N VAL A 152 8.92 1.32 9.86
CA VAL A 152 7.71 0.91 10.60
C VAL A 152 7.07 -0.38 10.07
N ALA A 153 7.71 -1.05 9.11
CA ALA A 153 7.24 -2.33 8.61
C ALA A 153 7.64 -3.46 9.58
N ASP A 154 6.68 -4.26 10.01
CA ASP A 154 6.89 -5.42 10.89
C ASP A 154 7.02 -6.74 10.10
N GLU A 155 6.35 -6.83 8.96
CA GLU A 155 6.36 -8.01 8.09
C GLU A 155 6.39 -7.61 6.62
N ALA A 156 7.03 -8.42 5.78
CA ALA A 156 7.05 -8.26 4.34
C ALA A 156 6.48 -9.51 3.66
N HIS A 157 5.48 -9.31 2.79
CA HIS A 157 4.84 -10.34 1.97
C HIS A 157 5.11 -10.05 0.50
N VAL A 158 5.88 -10.89 -0.18
CA VAL A 158 6.31 -10.66 -1.55
C VAL A 158 5.92 -11.83 -2.45
N PHE A 159 5.17 -11.56 -3.50
CA PHE A 159 4.81 -12.53 -4.53
C PHE A 159 5.61 -12.26 -5.79
N VAL A 160 6.42 -13.25 -6.21
CA VAL A 160 7.27 -13.17 -7.39
C VAL A 160 6.73 -14.09 -8.46
N ALA A 161 6.19 -13.51 -9.53
CA ALA A 161 5.69 -14.25 -10.68
C ALA A 161 6.83 -14.63 -11.63
N PRO A 162 6.78 -15.79 -12.31
CA PRO A 162 7.79 -16.23 -13.28
C PRO A 162 7.64 -15.48 -14.61
N LYS A 163 7.67 -14.15 -14.56
CA LYS A 163 7.53 -13.23 -15.69
C LYS A 163 8.68 -12.24 -15.70
N ILE A 164 9.13 -11.86 -16.88
CA ILE A 164 10.10 -10.78 -17.08
C ILE A 164 9.41 -9.67 -17.86
N VAL A 165 9.41 -8.46 -17.30
CA VAL A 165 8.77 -7.28 -17.88
C VAL A 165 9.79 -6.39 -18.57
N GLY A 166 10.94 -6.16 -17.95
CA GLY A 166 12.00 -5.28 -18.46
C GLY A 166 11.63 -3.79 -18.45
N GLY A 167 12.52 -2.99 -19.02
CA GLY A 167 12.34 -1.55 -19.21
C GLY A 167 12.82 -0.70 -18.03
N ASP A 168 13.69 0.26 -18.31
CA ASP A 168 14.29 1.14 -17.29
C ASP A 168 13.23 1.97 -16.55
N ASN A 169 12.19 2.40 -17.26
CA ASN A 169 11.09 3.20 -16.71
C ASN A 169 9.91 2.35 -16.18
N ALA A 170 10.03 1.03 -16.17
CA ALA A 170 9.02 0.16 -15.57
C ALA A 170 9.09 0.25 -14.04
N LEU A 171 7.92 0.39 -13.39
CA LEU A 171 7.84 0.65 -11.96
C LEU A 171 8.36 -0.53 -11.13
N SER A 172 9.21 -0.22 -10.15
CA SER A 172 9.63 -1.13 -9.08
C SER A 172 8.63 -1.10 -7.92
N PRO A 173 8.53 -2.16 -7.11
CA PRO A 173 7.56 -2.24 -6.01
C PRO A 173 7.82 -1.22 -4.90
N VAL A 174 9.08 -0.85 -4.66
CA VAL A 174 9.48 0.07 -3.60
C VAL A 174 10.09 1.31 -4.24
N GLY A 175 9.53 2.47 -3.92
CA GLY A 175 10.06 3.80 -4.23
C GLY A 175 10.67 4.44 -2.98
N GLY A 176 10.49 5.77 -2.82
CA GLY A 176 11.03 6.52 -1.68
C GLY A 176 12.44 7.02 -1.92
N THR A 177 13.13 7.38 -0.85
CA THR A 177 14.50 7.92 -0.90
C THR A 177 15.50 6.82 -1.25
N GLY A 178 15.24 5.60 -0.79
CA GLY A 178 16.12 4.46 -1.00
C GLY A 178 17.39 4.52 -0.14
N ILE A 179 18.26 3.55 -0.31
CA ILE A 179 19.43 3.31 0.52
C ILE A 179 20.70 3.61 -0.28
N PRO A 180 21.63 4.44 0.25
CA PRO A 180 22.80 4.88 -0.51
C PRO A 180 23.88 3.79 -0.65
N ARG A 181 23.94 2.80 0.26
CA ARG A 181 24.96 1.75 0.24
C ARG A 181 24.30 0.40 0.48
N ILE A 182 24.75 -0.62 -0.22
CA ILE A 182 24.20 -1.98 -0.09
C ILE A 182 24.33 -2.55 1.33
N GLY A 183 25.36 -2.15 2.08
CA GLY A 183 25.55 -2.55 3.47
C GLY A 183 24.54 -1.96 4.45
N ASP A 184 23.76 -0.97 4.03
CA ASP A 184 22.68 -0.35 4.82
C ASP A 184 21.30 -0.90 4.40
N ALA A 185 21.27 -1.91 3.52
CA ALA A 185 20.02 -2.49 3.03
C ALA A 185 19.20 -3.10 4.16
N ILE A 186 17.87 -2.95 4.04
CA ILE A 186 16.95 -3.63 4.96
C ILE A 186 17.01 -5.13 4.65
N GLU A 187 17.53 -5.91 5.58
CA GLU A 187 17.54 -7.36 5.47
C GLU A 187 16.23 -7.93 6.00
N LEU A 188 15.82 -9.07 5.46
CA LEU A 188 14.70 -9.85 5.99
C LEU A 188 15.26 -11.06 6.72
N PHE A 189 14.83 -11.26 7.95
CA PHE A 189 15.12 -12.46 8.74
C PHE A 189 13.85 -13.30 8.92
N ASP A 190 13.98 -14.50 9.48
CA ASP A 190 12.92 -15.49 9.59
C ASP A 190 12.18 -15.73 8.26
N MET A 191 12.96 -15.73 7.18
CA MET A 191 12.46 -15.87 5.84
C MET A 191 11.82 -17.24 5.57
N THR A 192 10.60 -17.23 5.08
CA THR A 192 9.96 -18.39 4.49
C THR A 192 9.78 -18.21 2.99
N SER A 193 9.89 -19.31 2.23
CA SER A 193 9.66 -19.33 0.79
C SER A 193 8.73 -20.48 0.46
N LEU A 194 7.61 -20.19 -0.18
CA LEU A 194 6.57 -21.16 -0.52
C LEU A 194 6.16 -20.99 -1.99
N HIS A 195 5.72 -22.07 -2.61
CA HIS A 195 5.02 -21.97 -3.90
C HIS A 195 3.58 -21.49 -3.69
N SER A 196 3.15 -20.55 -4.52
CA SER A 196 1.78 -20.02 -4.57
C SER A 196 1.26 -20.14 -6.01
N GLY A 197 0.80 -21.34 -6.36
CA GLY A 197 0.55 -21.72 -7.75
C GLY A 197 1.84 -21.71 -8.58
N GLY A 198 1.88 -20.87 -9.62
CA GLY A 198 3.07 -20.66 -10.44
C GLY A 198 4.04 -19.62 -9.88
N ASP A 199 3.65 -18.88 -8.81
CA ASP A 199 4.46 -17.82 -8.22
C ASP A 199 5.29 -18.37 -7.03
N VAL A 200 6.29 -17.59 -6.62
CA VAL A 200 7.01 -17.79 -5.34
C VAL A 200 6.49 -16.75 -4.36
N TYR A 201 6.02 -17.19 -3.21
CA TYR A 201 5.67 -16.35 -2.08
C TYR A 201 6.81 -16.32 -1.08
N LEU A 202 7.29 -15.14 -0.76
CA LEU A 202 8.31 -14.87 0.25
C LEU A 202 7.66 -14.09 1.40
N HIS A 203 7.93 -14.51 2.62
CA HIS A 203 7.54 -13.80 3.83
C HIS A 203 8.75 -13.68 4.75
N GLY A 204 8.93 -12.53 5.39
CA GLY A 204 10.02 -12.31 6.32
C GLY A 204 9.80 -11.04 7.14
N VAL A 205 10.61 -10.88 8.16
CA VAL A 205 10.59 -9.74 9.10
C VAL A 205 11.71 -8.77 8.72
N PRO A 206 11.41 -7.51 8.34
CA PRO A 206 12.44 -6.54 8.04
C PRO A 206 13.29 -6.19 9.27
N THR A 207 14.59 -6.07 9.09
CA THR A 207 15.45 -5.44 10.11
C THR A 207 15.00 -4.00 10.28
N ARG A 208 14.69 -3.61 11.53
CA ARG A 208 14.39 -2.19 11.79
C ARG A 208 15.65 -1.37 11.53
N SER A 209 15.55 -0.38 10.68
CA SER A 209 16.62 0.60 10.52
C SER A 209 16.88 1.23 11.90
N ILE A 210 18.04 0.98 12.47
CA ILE A 210 18.49 1.73 13.64
C ILE A 210 18.81 3.12 13.09
N THR A 211 17.84 4.02 13.11
CA THR A 211 18.11 5.44 12.92
C THR A 211 19.08 5.85 14.00
N HIS A 212 20.35 6.01 13.64
CA HIS A 212 21.33 6.64 14.49
C HIS A 212 20.83 8.06 14.77
N GLN A 213 20.20 8.27 15.93
CA GLN A 213 20.09 9.59 16.52
C GLN A 213 21.52 10.00 16.90
N THR A 214 22.13 10.81 16.05
CA THR A 214 23.31 11.59 16.37
C THR A 214 22.91 13.04 16.57
#